data_6ba3c4f7e572b5c0d828e039d7043e7e
#
_entry.id   6ba3c4f7e572b5c0d828e039d7043e7e
#
_cell.length_a   1.000
_cell.length_b   1.000
_cell.length_c   1.000
_cell.angle_alpha   90.00
_cell.angle_beta   90.00
_cell.angle_gamma   90.00
#
_symmetry.space_group_name_H-M   'P 1'
#
loop_
_entity.id
_entity.type
_entity.pdbx_description
1 polymer ?
#
loop_
_entity_poly.entity_id
_entity_poly.type
_entity_poly.pdbx_seq_one_letter_code
_entity_poly.pdbx_strand_id
1 'polypeptide(L)'
;MIFSVDKNQLSKHLSYTQGVVDSKSSMIILSHILFSAKQGRLFLSSTDLESSTHTSLPTNISEEGEVCLPAKKIFDIIDKIPDKDIKISTNNNNQVEIDYKKGKTKIKCLPAEDFPQIPKPDDFAYTAIKSEMLNDLIQKTSYSIGSDDLRKNLTGVFFDMEAENKIKLVSTDGHRTVSYTHLTLPTILRV
;
A
#
# COMPACT_ATOMS: atom_id res chain seq x y z
N MET A 1 1.74 1.00 -22.16
CA MET A 1 2.21 1.80 -21.01
C MET A 1 3.72 2.00 -21.11
N ILE A 2 4.19 3.26 -21.11
CA ILE A 2 5.63 3.59 -21.13
C ILE A 2 5.87 4.78 -20.21
N PHE A 3 6.77 4.65 -19.24
CA PHE A 3 7.12 5.74 -18.32
C PHE A 3 8.56 5.65 -17.82
N SER A 4 9.07 6.78 -17.34
CA SER A 4 10.40 6.89 -16.70
C SER A 4 10.23 7.43 -15.27
N VAL A 5 10.97 6.86 -14.32
CA VAL A 5 10.83 7.15 -12.91
C VAL A 5 12.18 7.09 -12.18
N ASP A 6 12.32 7.87 -11.11
CA ASP A 6 13.45 7.77 -10.19
C ASP A 6 13.36 6.44 -9.41
N LYS A 7 14.42 5.66 -9.45
CA LYS A 7 14.52 4.34 -8.81
C LYS A 7 14.25 4.38 -7.31
N ASN A 8 14.80 5.36 -6.61
CA ASN A 8 14.67 5.45 -5.15
C ASN A 8 13.24 5.80 -4.74
N GLN A 9 12.58 6.68 -5.51
CA GLN A 9 11.17 7.01 -5.33
C GLN A 9 10.30 5.75 -5.55
N LEU A 10 10.53 5.03 -6.63
CA LEU A 10 9.79 3.81 -6.93
C LEU A 10 10.01 2.73 -5.85
N SER A 11 11.25 2.49 -5.43
CA SER A 11 11.58 1.51 -4.38
C SER A 11 10.87 1.85 -3.07
N LYS A 12 10.86 3.13 -2.68
CA LYS A 12 10.16 3.61 -1.48
C LYS A 12 8.65 3.33 -1.56
N HIS A 13 8.01 3.64 -2.68
CA HIS A 13 6.57 3.40 -2.85
C HIS A 13 6.23 1.91 -2.97
N LEU A 14 7.09 1.10 -3.57
CA LEU A 14 6.96 -0.35 -3.59
C LEU A 14 7.04 -0.96 -2.18
N SER A 15 7.91 -0.45 -1.30
CA SER A 15 7.98 -0.93 0.08
C SER A 15 6.68 -0.73 0.86
N TYR A 16 5.92 0.33 0.58
CA TYR A 16 4.62 0.57 1.21
C TYR A 16 3.56 -0.45 0.77
N THR A 17 3.62 -0.93 -0.48
CA THR A 17 2.64 -1.87 -1.01
C THR A 17 2.89 -3.31 -0.58
N GLN A 18 4.11 -3.67 -0.18
CA GLN A 18 4.46 -5.04 0.18
C GLN A 18 3.76 -5.58 1.43
N GLY A 19 3.44 -4.71 2.38
CA GLY A 19 2.83 -5.10 3.66
C GLY A 19 1.43 -5.71 3.54
N VAL A 20 0.77 -5.50 2.40
CA VAL A 20 -0.61 -5.95 2.13
C VAL A 20 -0.67 -7.07 1.09
N VAL A 21 0.45 -7.38 0.42
CA VAL A 21 0.49 -8.42 -0.61
C VAL A 21 0.39 -9.80 0.01
N ASP A 22 -0.61 -10.59 -0.40
CA ASP A 22 -0.75 -11.99 0.02
C ASP A 22 -0.09 -12.96 -0.97
N SER A 23 1.10 -13.43 -0.62
CA SER A 23 1.85 -14.41 -1.43
C SER A 23 1.40 -15.87 -1.21
N LYS A 24 0.50 -16.12 -0.25
CA LYS A 24 0.01 -17.48 0.09
C LYS A 24 -1.42 -17.70 -0.39
N SER A 25 -2.09 -16.68 -0.90
CA SER A 25 -3.44 -16.78 -1.43
C SER A 25 -3.53 -17.75 -2.62
N SER A 26 -4.65 -18.44 -2.72
CA SER A 26 -5.00 -19.21 -3.93
C SER A 26 -5.24 -18.32 -5.15
N MET A 27 -5.55 -17.05 -4.95
CA MET A 27 -5.69 -16.04 -6.00
C MET A 27 -4.33 -15.41 -6.33
N ILE A 28 -3.72 -15.81 -7.43
CA ILE A 28 -2.40 -15.35 -7.88
C ILE A 28 -2.31 -13.83 -7.95
N ILE A 29 -3.40 -13.16 -8.34
CA ILE A 29 -3.42 -11.70 -8.51
C ILE A 29 -3.12 -10.94 -7.21
N LEU A 30 -3.45 -11.49 -6.03
CA LEU A 30 -3.20 -10.86 -4.73
C LEU A 30 -1.71 -10.85 -4.35
N SER A 31 -0.87 -11.61 -5.06
CA SER A 31 0.59 -11.52 -4.97
C SER A 31 1.20 -10.44 -5.87
N HIS A 32 0.36 -9.67 -6.58
CA HIS A 32 0.77 -8.65 -7.54
C HIS A 32 0.43 -7.26 -7.06
N ILE A 33 1.14 -6.28 -7.60
CA ILE A 33 0.86 -4.84 -7.44
C ILE A 33 0.31 -4.34 -8.76
N LEU A 34 -0.80 -3.63 -8.73
CA LEU A 34 -1.32 -2.90 -9.87
C LEU A 34 -0.52 -1.62 -10.07
N PHE A 35 0.06 -1.47 -11.25
CA PHE A 35 0.71 -0.27 -11.75
C PHE A 35 -0.25 0.43 -12.70
N SER A 36 -0.61 1.67 -12.40
CA SER A 36 -1.47 2.51 -13.24
C SER A 36 -0.75 3.82 -13.53
N ALA A 37 -0.30 3.97 -14.76
CA ALA A 37 0.38 5.18 -15.23
C ALA A 37 -0.62 6.09 -15.94
N LYS A 38 -1.01 7.20 -15.31
CA LYS A 38 -1.97 8.17 -15.85
C LYS A 38 -1.76 9.56 -15.27
N GLN A 39 -2.13 10.58 -16.05
CA GLN A 39 -2.12 11.98 -15.61
C GLN A 39 -0.80 12.45 -14.99
N GLY A 40 0.34 12.01 -15.55
CA GLY A 40 1.67 12.38 -15.05
C GLY A 40 2.06 11.73 -13.71
N ARG A 41 1.32 10.74 -13.23
CA ARG A 41 1.56 10.01 -11.99
C ARG A 41 1.52 8.50 -12.19
N LEU A 42 2.38 7.81 -11.48
CA LEU A 42 2.29 6.37 -11.33
C LEU A 42 1.57 6.06 -10.02
N PHE A 43 0.47 5.34 -10.11
CA PHE A 43 -0.28 4.81 -8.97
C PHE A 43 0.11 3.36 -8.77
N LEU A 44 0.33 2.97 -7.52
CA LEU A 44 0.61 1.60 -7.11
C LEU A 44 -0.45 1.16 -6.10
N SER A 45 -1.07 0.01 -6.35
CA SER A 45 -2.10 -0.53 -5.49
C SER A 45 -1.87 -2.01 -5.20
N SER A 46 -2.09 -2.43 -3.97
CA SER A 46 -2.08 -3.83 -3.54
C SER A 46 -3.23 -4.09 -2.58
N THR A 47 -3.70 -5.33 -2.54
CA THR A 47 -4.78 -5.75 -1.63
C THR A 47 -4.69 -7.25 -1.33
N ASP A 48 -5.14 -7.63 -0.13
CA ASP A 48 -5.42 -9.00 0.30
C ASP A 48 -6.93 -9.27 0.41
N LEU A 49 -7.78 -8.34 -0.09
CA LEU A 49 -9.24 -8.27 0.01
C LEU A 49 -9.78 -7.76 1.36
N GLU A 50 -9.02 -7.85 2.43
CA GLU A 50 -9.39 -7.29 3.75
C GLU A 50 -8.77 -5.89 3.93
N SER A 51 -7.54 -5.73 3.46
CA SER A 51 -6.77 -4.48 3.51
C SER A 51 -6.34 -4.06 2.11
N SER A 52 -6.16 -2.78 1.91
CA SER A 52 -5.67 -2.23 0.65
C SER A 52 -4.66 -1.11 0.88
N THR A 53 -3.65 -1.08 0.05
CA THR A 53 -2.69 0.04 0.01
C THR A 53 -2.76 0.71 -1.35
N HIS A 54 -2.85 2.03 -1.34
CA HIS A 54 -2.82 2.85 -2.53
C HIS A 54 -1.83 3.99 -2.34
N THR A 55 -0.88 4.13 -3.24
CA THR A 55 0.13 5.19 -3.21
C THR A 55 0.41 5.72 -4.60
N SER A 56 0.93 6.94 -4.71
CA SER A 56 1.25 7.53 -6.00
C SER A 56 2.50 8.38 -5.96
N LEU A 57 3.23 8.42 -7.08
CA LEU A 57 4.42 9.22 -7.25
C LEU A 57 4.41 9.96 -8.60
N PRO A 58 5.00 11.17 -8.67
CA PRO A 58 5.17 11.88 -9.94
C PRO A 58 6.04 11.07 -10.90
N THR A 59 5.66 11.00 -12.16
CA THR A 59 6.32 10.13 -13.13
C THR A 59 6.22 10.74 -14.53
N ASN A 60 7.27 10.63 -15.32
CA ASN A 60 7.25 11.07 -16.71
C ASN A 60 6.66 9.96 -17.59
N ILE A 61 5.39 10.13 -17.99
CA ILE A 61 4.61 9.15 -18.74
C ILE A 61 4.66 9.51 -20.22
N SER A 62 5.14 8.58 -21.05
CA SER A 62 5.08 8.70 -22.53
C SER A 62 3.83 8.02 -23.08
N GLU A 63 3.34 6.95 -22.43
CA GLU A 63 2.15 6.21 -22.84
C GLU A 63 1.44 5.71 -21.58
N GLU A 64 0.19 6.11 -21.41
CA GLU A 64 -0.64 5.68 -20.29
C GLU A 64 -1.00 4.19 -20.38
N GLY A 65 -1.38 3.59 -19.24
CA GLY A 65 -1.85 2.21 -19.19
C GLY A 65 -1.70 1.60 -17.80
N GLU A 66 -2.13 0.36 -17.71
CA GLU A 66 -2.19 -0.38 -16.45
C GLU A 66 -1.68 -1.81 -16.62
N VAL A 67 -1.07 -2.36 -15.58
CA VAL A 67 -0.54 -3.73 -15.57
C VAL A 67 -0.30 -4.22 -14.15
N CYS A 68 -0.46 -5.52 -13.90
CA CYS A 68 -0.15 -6.14 -12.61
C CYS A 68 1.21 -6.84 -12.64
N LEU A 69 2.09 -6.47 -11.70
CA LEU A 69 3.45 -7.01 -11.57
C LEU A 69 3.62 -7.80 -10.27
N PRO A 70 4.34 -8.96 -10.29
CA PRO A 70 4.62 -9.73 -9.08
C PRO A 70 5.39 -8.88 -8.06
N ALA A 71 4.77 -8.63 -6.89
CA ALA A 71 5.25 -7.67 -5.89
C ALA A 71 6.69 -7.92 -5.43
N LYS A 72 6.98 -9.13 -4.99
CA LYS A 72 8.33 -9.51 -4.53
C LYS A 72 9.37 -9.36 -5.64
N LYS A 73 9.03 -9.83 -6.84
CA LYS A 73 9.98 -9.85 -7.96
C LYS A 73 10.31 -8.45 -8.47
N ILE A 74 9.31 -7.58 -8.60
CA ILE A 74 9.56 -6.20 -9.03
C ILE A 74 10.38 -5.45 -7.98
N PHE A 75 10.07 -5.62 -6.70
CA PHE A 75 10.83 -4.99 -5.62
C PHE A 75 12.30 -5.45 -5.63
N ASP A 76 12.56 -6.76 -5.68
CA ASP A 76 13.92 -7.33 -5.67
C ASP A 76 14.75 -6.84 -6.87
N ILE A 77 14.13 -6.63 -8.03
CA ILE A 77 14.80 -6.12 -9.21
C ILE A 77 15.11 -4.64 -9.06
N ILE A 78 14.10 -3.83 -8.70
CA ILE A 78 14.28 -2.38 -8.54
C ILE A 78 15.33 -2.07 -7.47
N ASP A 79 15.31 -2.81 -6.36
CA ASP A 79 16.28 -2.60 -5.28
C ASP A 79 17.74 -2.80 -5.73
N LYS A 80 17.98 -3.78 -6.60
CA LYS A 80 19.33 -4.14 -7.10
C LYS A 80 19.83 -3.30 -8.27
N ILE A 81 19.00 -2.50 -8.92
CA ILE A 81 19.42 -1.63 -10.02
C ILE A 81 20.30 -0.50 -9.44
N PRO A 82 21.51 -0.30 -9.97
CA PRO A 82 22.41 0.75 -9.47
C PRO A 82 22.10 2.13 -10.02
N ASP A 83 21.32 2.22 -11.09
CA ASP A 83 21.01 3.47 -11.79
C ASP A 83 19.88 4.23 -11.11
N LYS A 84 19.94 5.55 -11.18
CA LYS A 84 18.93 6.43 -10.58
C LYS A 84 17.65 6.49 -11.39
N ASP A 85 17.77 6.58 -12.72
CA ASP A 85 16.65 6.71 -13.64
C ASP A 85 16.41 5.39 -14.36
N ILE A 86 15.19 4.91 -14.36
CA ILE A 86 14.76 3.69 -15.02
C ILE A 86 13.58 3.97 -15.92
N LYS A 87 13.54 3.27 -17.07
CA LYS A 87 12.39 3.28 -17.98
C LYS A 87 11.67 1.96 -17.91
N ILE A 88 10.37 2.00 -17.76
CA ILE A 88 9.50 0.82 -17.71
C ILE A 88 8.54 0.88 -18.89
N SER A 89 8.46 -0.22 -19.63
CA SER A 89 7.58 -0.34 -20.80
C SER A 89 6.89 -1.70 -20.83
N THR A 90 5.60 -1.71 -21.19
CA THR A 90 4.86 -2.96 -21.48
C THR A 90 5.00 -3.31 -22.95
N ASN A 91 5.11 -4.60 -23.26
CA ASN A 91 5.03 -5.11 -24.61
C ASN A 91 3.77 -5.96 -24.82
N ASN A 92 3.48 -6.32 -26.10
CA ASN A 92 2.29 -7.08 -26.48
C ASN A 92 2.30 -8.55 -26.00
N ASN A 93 3.36 -9.01 -25.32
CA ASN A 93 3.53 -10.41 -24.91
C ASN A 93 3.32 -10.61 -23.40
N ASN A 94 2.50 -9.79 -22.75
CA ASN A 94 2.29 -9.80 -21.29
C ASN A 94 3.61 -9.77 -20.52
N GLN A 95 4.53 -8.93 -20.96
CA GLN A 95 5.82 -8.70 -20.31
C GLN A 95 6.05 -7.20 -20.12
N VAL A 96 6.66 -6.86 -19.02
CA VAL A 96 7.20 -5.54 -18.73
C VAL A 96 8.71 -5.60 -18.87
N GLU A 97 9.26 -4.69 -19.65
CA GLU A 97 10.70 -4.46 -19.78
C GLU A 97 11.10 -3.28 -18.89
N ILE A 98 12.11 -3.49 -18.07
CA ILE A 98 12.75 -2.48 -17.25
C ILE A 98 14.10 -2.19 -17.86
N ASP A 99 14.28 -0.98 -18.38
CA ASP A 99 15.49 -0.52 -19.04
C ASP A 99 16.25 0.43 -18.11
N TYR A 100 17.52 0.16 -17.90
CA TYR A 100 18.44 0.96 -17.10
C TYR A 100 19.80 1.00 -17.80
N LYS A 101 20.65 2.01 -17.54
CA LYS A 101 21.88 2.27 -18.29
C LYS A 101 22.76 1.04 -18.54
N LYS A 102 22.81 0.10 -17.60
CA LYS A 102 23.67 -1.08 -17.64
C LYS A 102 22.99 -2.36 -18.14
N GLY A 103 21.69 -2.30 -18.48
CA GLY A 103 21.01 -3.50 -18.96
C GLY A 103 19.50 -3.39 -19.03
N LYS A 104 18.88 -4.51 -19.36
CA LYS A 104 17.43 -4.67 -19.46
C LYS A 104 16.99 -5.93 -18.75
N THR A 105 15.87 -5.85 -18.07
CA THR A 105 15.25 -7.00 -17.40
C THR A 105 13.80 -7.12 -17.83
N LYS A 106 13.32 -8.35 -18.04
CA LYS A 106 11.93 -8.63 -18.43
C LYS A 106 11.23 -9.40 -17.33
N ILE A 107 10.00 -9.00 -17.04
CA ILE A 107 9.13 -9.64 -16.06
C ILE A 107 7.80 -9.97 -16.71
N LYS A 108 7.26 -11.16 -16.48
CA LYS A 108 5.87 -11.48 -16.85
C LYS A 108 4.92 -10.67 -15.98
N CYS A 109 3.84 -10.19 -16.60
CA CYS A 109 2.79 -9.44 -15.94
C CYS A 109 1.43 -10.08 -16.18
N LEU A 110 0.44 -9.68 -15.38
CA LEU A 110 -0.96 -10.03 -15.57
C LEU A 110 -1.75 -8.79 -16.02
N PRO A 111 -2.89 -8.99 -16.71
CA PRO A 111 -3.79 -7.90 -17.07
C PRO A 111 -4.28 -7.14 -15.83
N ALA A 112 -4.48 -5.84 -15.95
CA ALA A 112 -5.02 -5.02 -14.87
C ALA A 112 -6.49 -5.32 -14.58
N GLU A 113 -7.23 -5.84 -15.55
CA GLU A 113 -8.64 -6.22 -15.45
C GLU A 113 -8.90 -7.33 -14.43
N ASP A 114 -7.89 -8.17 -14.17
CA ASP A 114 -7.96 -9.23 -13.17
C ASP A 114 -7.78 -8.71 -11.73
N PHE A 115 -7.37 -7.44 -11.56
CA PHE A 115 -7.10 -6.87 -10.24
C PHE A 115 -8.42 -6.48 -9.54
N PRO A 116 -8.61 -6.84 -8.26
CA PRO A 116 -9.82 -6.50 -7.52
C PRO A 116 -10.04 -4.99 -7.45
N GLN A 117 -11.31 -4.58 -7.52
CA GLN A 117 -11.65 -3.17 -7.33
C GLN A 117 -11.40 -2.75 -5.87
N ILE A 118 -10.56 -1.76 -5.68
CA ILE A 118 -10.31 -1.16 -4.37
C ILE A 118 -11.28 0.01 -4.18
N PRO A 119 -12.04 0.06 -3.07
CA PRO A 119 -12.89 1.21 -2.75
C PRO A 119 -12.08 2.51 -2.72
N LYS A 120 -12.65 3.58 -3.26
CA LYS A 120 -11.98 4.88 -3.24
C LYS A 120 -12.15 5.56 -1.88
N PRO A 121 -11.15 6.34 -1.41
CA PRO A 121 -11.27 7.09 -0.16
C PRO A 121 -12.50 8.00 -0.11
N ASP A 122 -12.90 8.57 -1.23
CA ASP A 122 -14.05 9.49 -1.34
C ASP A 122 -15.40 8.80 -1.09
N ASP A 123 -15.46 7.47 -1.14
CA ASP A 123 -16.66 6.69 -0.87
C ASP A 123 -16.96 6.59 0.66
N PHE A 124 -16.06 7.06 1.53
CA PHE A 124 -16.16 6.92 2.98
C PHE A 124 -16.01 8.26 3.70
N ALA A 125 -16.65 8.37 4.89
CA ALA A 125 -16.33 9.43 5.82
C ALA A 125 -14.92 9.21 6.38
N TYR A 126 -14.11 10.26 6.45
CA TYR A 126 -12.76 10.17 6.98
C TYR A 126 -12.47 11.27 8.00
N THR A 127 -11.57 10.98 8.92
CA THR A 127 -11.04 11.92 9.89
C THR A 127 -9.54 12.05 9.73
N ALA A 128 -9.03 13.29 9.72
CA ALA A 128 -7.60 13.55 9.64
C ALA A 128 -6.94 13.41 11.02
N ILE A 129 -5.89 12.60 11.10
CA ILE A 129 -5.09 12.40 12.30
C ILE A 129 -3.63 12.69 11.97
N LYS A 130 -2.90 13.39 12.86
CA LYS A 130 -1.46 13.59 12.71
C LYS A 130 -0.75 12.23 12.79
N SER A 131 0.14 11.93 11.85
CA SER A 131 0.85 10.65 11.78
C SER A 131 1.68 10.33 13.03
N GLU A 132 2.32 11.34 13.62
CA GLU A 132 3.07 11.19 14.88
C GLU A 132 2.17 10.75 16.04
N MET A 133 0.99 11.36 16.15
CA MET A 133 0.01 11.02 17.16
C MET A 133 -0.54 9.60 16.97
N LEU A 134 -0.88 9.25 15.74
CA LEU A 134 -1.37 7.90 15.42
C LEU A 134 -0.31 6.84 15.74
N ASN A 135 0.95 7.10 15.39
CA ASN A 135 2.07 6.21 15.70
C ASN A 135 2.24 6.02 17.22
N ASP A 136 2.20 7.10 18.00
CA ASP A 136 2.29 7.06 19.47
C ASP A 136 1.15 6.23 20.09
N LEU A 137 -0.07 6.43 19.62
CA LEU A 137 -1.25 5.67 20.07
C LEU A 137 -1.11 4.17 19.77
N ILE A 138 -0.68 3.82 18.54
CA ILE A 138 -0.46 2.43 18.15
C ILE A 138 0.65 1.80 18.99
N GLN A 139 1.77 2.47 19.18
CA GLN A 139 2.87 1.94 20.00
C GLN A 139 2.46 1.69 21.46
N LYS A 140 1.61 2.56 22.02
CA LYS A 140 1.11 2.42 23.39
C LYS A 140 0.07 1.32 23.57
N THR A 141 -0.50 0.80 22.50
CA THR A 141 -1.55 -0.24 22.56
C THR A 141 -1.13 -1.57 21.96
N SER A 142 -0.26 -1.58 20.94
CA SER A 142 0.10 -2.77 20.17
C SER A 142 0.69 -3.92 20.99
N TYR A 143 1.36 -3.64 22.11
CA TYR A 143 2.00 -4.69 22.93
C TYR A 143 1.02 -5.59 23.70
N SER A 144 -0.26 -5.25 23.75
CA SER A 144 -1.31 -6.06 24.39
C SER A 144 -2.26 -6.70 23.37
N ILE A 145 -1.88 -6.75 22.10
CA ILE A 145 -2.61 -7.49 21.06
C ILE A 145 -2.42 -8.98 21.30
N GLY A 146 -3.50 -9.76 21.18
CA GLY A 146 -3.44 -11.22 21.22
C GLY A 146 -2.81 -11.79 19.94
N SER A 147 -2.14 -12.92 20.07
CA SER A 147 -1.56 -13.68 18.96
C SER A 147 -2.33 -14.95 18.59
N ASP A 148 -3.50 -15.15 19.22
CA ASP A 148 -4.30 -16.36 19.05
C ASP A 148 -5.21 -16.26 17.83
N ASP A 149 -4.91 -17.02 16.80
CA ASP A 149 -5.67 -17.07 15.53
C ASP A 149 -7.13 -17.50 15.68
N LEU A 150 -7.49 -18.18 16.77
CA LEU A 150 -8.87 -18.59 17.06
C LEU A 150 -9.74 -17.41 17.51
N ARG A 151 -9.15 -16.37 18.09
CA ARG A 151 -9.83 -15.17 18.55
C ARG A 151 -9.42 -13.95 17.72
N LYS A 152 -9.75 -13.97 16.43
CA LYS A 152 -9.37 -12.91 15.46
C LYS A 152 -9.70 -11.48 15.91
N ASN A 153 -10.76 -11.29 16.69
CA ASN A 153 -11.13 -9.98 17.24
C ASN A 153 -10.13 -9.43 18.29
N LEU A 154 -9.22 -10.26 18.80
CA LEU A 154 -8.17 -9.85 19.73
C LEU A 154 -6.80 -9.62 19.03
N THR A 155 -6.69 -9.92 17.74
CA THR A 155 -5.42 -9.77 16.99
C THR A 155 -5.23 -8.38 16.39
N GLY A 156 -6.01 -7.39 16.86
CA GLY A 156 -5.95 -6.03 16.38
C GLY A 156 -6.13 -4.99 17.47
N VAL A 157 -5.97 -3.74 17.11
CA VAL A 157 -6.28 -2.57 17.94
C VAL A 157 -7.66 -2.06 17.56
N PHE A 158 -8.54 -1.95 18.52
CA PHE A 158 -9.86 -1.33 18.35
C PHE A 158 -9.72 0.19 18.35
N PHE A 159 -10.23 0.83 17.30
CA PHE A 159 -10.31 2.27 17.16
C PHE A 159 -11.72 2.73 17.47
N ASP A 160 -11.86 3.56 18.48
CA ASP A 160 -13.10 4.18 18.89
C ASP A 160 -13.00 5.69 18.66
N MET A 161 -13.82 6.19 17.75
CA MET A 161 -13.90 7.61 17.40
C MET A 161 -15.26 8.15 17.84
N GLU A 162 -15.42 8.34 19.14
CA GLU A 162 -16.62 8.96 19.71
C GLU A 162 -16.71 10.45 19.33
N ALA A 163 -17.96 10.96 19.36
CA ALA A 163 -18.23 12.38 19.19
C ALA A 163 -17.36 13.23 20.15
N GLU A 164 -16.97 14.44 19.74
CA GLU A 164 -16.15 15.42 20.50
C GLU A 164 -14.62 15.34 20.28
N ASN A 165 -14.17 15.01 19.05
CA ASN A 165 -12.74 15.09 18.68
C ASN A 165 -11.80 14.23 19.54
N LYS A 166 -12.30 13.11 20.05
CA LYS A 166 -11.51 12.14 20.82
C LYS A 166 -11.28 10.88 20.01
N ILE A 167 -10.08 10.36 20.08
CA ILE A 167 -9.76 9.02 19.58
C ILE A 167 -9.29 8.17 20.75
N LYS A 168 -9.86 6.98 20.88
CA LYS A 168 -9.49 5.99 21.88
C LYS A 168 -9.06 4.72 21.17
N LEU A 169 -7.89 4.22 21.52
CA LEU A 169 -7.39 2.94 21.06
C LEU A 169 -7.42 1.93 22.20
N VAL A 170 -7.90 0.73 21.91
CA VAL A 170 -7.98 -0.36 22.89
C VAL A 170 -7.43 -1.64 22.28
N SER A 171 -6.65 -2.38 23.05
CA SER A 171 -6.19 -3.72 22.70
C SER A 171 -6.20 -4.65 23.92
N THR A 172 -6.37 -5.94 23.68
CA THR A 172 -6.37 -6.96 24.72
C THR A 172 -5.95 -8.32 24.15
N ASP A 173 -5.28 -9.13 24.96
CA ASP A 173 -4.98 -10.54 24.69
C ASP A 173 -5.88 -11.50 25.51
N GLY A 174 -6.86 -10.95 26.25
CA GLY A 174 -7.75 -11.71 27.13
C GLY A 174 -7.21 -11.87 28.56
N HIS A 175 -5.94 -11.50 28.82
CA HIS A 175 -5.32 -11.52 30.17
C HIS A 175 -5.02 -10.11 30.66
N ARG A 176 -4.75 -9.18 29.75
CA ARG A 176 -4.51 -7.76 30.01
C ARG A 176 -5.23 -6.91 28.96
N THR A 177 -5.62 -5.72 29.35
CA THR A 177 -6.26 -4.75 28.46
C THR A 177 -5.57 -3.41 28.62
N VAL A 178 -5.27 -2.76 27.51
CA VAL A 178 -4.75 -1.42 27.47
C VAL A 178 -5.72 -0.53 26.71
N SER A 179 -6.04 0.61 27.31
CA SER A 179 -6.86 1.64 26.69
C SER A 179 -6.12 2.97 26.78
N TYR A 180 -5.98 3.64 25.65
CA TYR A 180 -5.37 4.96 25.57
C TYR A 180 -6.29 5.93 24.84
N THR A 181 -6.57 7.07 25.44
CA THR A 181 -7.46 8.11 24.89
C THR A 181 -6.67 9.38 24.62
N HIS A 182 -6.79 9.93 23.43
CA HIS A 182 -6.24 11.24 23.08
C HIS A 182 -7.35 12.27 22.90
N LEU A 183 -7.19 13.46 23.50
CA LEU A 183 -8.29 14.41 23.74
C LEU A 183 -8.41 15.52 22.68
N THR A 184 -7.62 15.56 21.61
CA THR A 184 -7.71 16.63 20.62
C THR A 184 -7.42 16.15 19.21
N LEU A 185 -8.48 15.85 18.44
CA LEU A 185 -8.39 15.81 16.99
C LEU A 185 -8.58 17.24 16.46
N PRO A 186 -7.79 17.71 15.48
CA PRO A 186 -8.08 18.99 14.83
C PRO A 186 -9.43 18.91 14.14
N THR A 187 -10.35 19.78 14.51
CA THR A 187 -11.64 19.91 13.82
C THR A 187 -11.38 20.43 12.42
N ILE A 188 -11.52 19.59 11.41
CA ILE A 188 -11.57 20.04 10.03
C ILE A 188 -13.02 20.43 9.78
N LEU A 189 -13.33 21.74 9.93
CA LEU A 189 -14.56 22.31 9.40
C LEU A 189 -14.50 22.17 7.87
N ARG A 190 -15.38 21.36 7.30
CA ARG A 190 -15.71 21.46 5.87
C ARG A 190 -16.50 22.75 5.68
N VAL A 191 -15.96 23.71 4.92
CA VAL A 191 -16.70 24.75 4.22
C VAL A 191 -17.07 24.22 2.85
#